data_57ad52eb061b9b5c861e93875b47613b
#
_entry.id   57ad52eb061b9b5c861e93875b47613b
#
_cell.length_a   1.000
_cell.length_b   1.000
_cell.length_c   1.000
_cell.angle_alpha   90.00
_cell.angle_beta   90.00
_cell.angle_gamma   90.00
#
_symmetry.space_group_name_H-M   'P 1'
#
loop_
_entity.id
_entity.type
_entity.pdbx_description
1 polymer ?
#
loop_
_entity_poly.entity_id
_entity_poly.type
_entity_poly.pdbx_seq_one_letter_code
_entity_poly.pdbx_strand_id
1 'polypeptide(L)'
;HKYSLVGSGRTASTRYERRRPIEDHIEEAHRNGIRFEYLWNASTLGGREWDPQLQDQAYQEAARLIKAGVDGFTVSNPLLCLKLKAWFPGIALTSSVNNHLDSVDRISQWLTYHSVDRIQLDHRSSRNFSLIRKVHASFPSHPIIVLVNEACLPDCVLQPYHQEHCANASRHGADYDAPDLCRILCTSAKLK
;
A
#
# COMPACT_ATOMS: atom_id res chain seq x y z
N HIS A 1 -0.20 -16.98 -8.27
CA HIS A 1 -0.07 -17.13 -6.81
C HIS A 1 -1.38 -16.78 -6.11
N LYS A 2 -1.78 -17.60 -5.12
CA LYS A 2 -3.04 -17.40 -4.40
C LYS A 2 -2.96 -16.21 -3.44
N TYR A 3 -1.75 -15.87 -3.00
CA TYR A 3 -1.45 -14.81 -2.04
C TYR A 3 -0.14 -14.12 -2.42
N SER A 4 -0.03 -12.82 -2.13
CA SER A 4 1.23 -12.09 -2.29
C SER A 4 2.18 -12.43 -1.14
N LEU A 5 3.46 -12.53 -1.43
CA LEU A 5 4.50 -12.75 -0.42
C LEU A 5 4.54 -11.62 0.61
N VAL A 6 4.49 -10.39 0.13
CA VAL A 6 4.52 -9.19 0.98
C VAL A 6 3.14 -8.84 1.51
N GLY A 7 2.10 -9.12 0.72
CA GLY A 7 0.73 -8.79 1.08
C GLY A 7 0.35 -7.33 0.81
N SER A 8 -0.89 -7.03 1.10
CA SER A 8 -1.47 -5.69 0.92
C SER A 8 -2.32 -5.31 2.12
N GLY A 9 -2.64 -4.03 2.26
CA GLY A 9 -3.56 -3.51 3.27
C GLY A 9 -5.03 -3.82 2.98
N ARG A 10 -5.32 -4.73 2.05
CA ARG A 10 -6.70 -5.16 1.73
C ARG A 10 -6.96 -6.57 2.22
N THR A 11 -8.19 -6.82 2.67
CA THR A 11 -8.60 -8.16 3.09
C THR A 11 -8.62 -9.13 1.91
N ALA A 12 -8.35 -10.41 2.21
CA ALA A 12 -8.45 -11.50 1.23
C ALA A 12 -9.91 -11.77 0.77
N SER A 13 -10.89 -11.15 1.40
CA SER A 13 -12.31 -11.29 1.10
C SER A 13 -12.76 -10.68 -0.22
N THR A 14 -11.91 -9.93 -0.89
CA THR A 14 -12.12 -9.62 -2.31
C THR A 14 -11.92 -10.90 -3.11
N ARG A 15 -12.93 -11.76 -3.09
CA ARG A 15 -12.97 -12.99 -3.89
C ARG A 15 -13.01 -12.62 -5.37
N TYR A 16 -11.83 -12.51 -5.95
CA TYR A 16 -11.71 -12.52 -7.40
C TYR A 16 -11.91 -13.96 -7.88
N GLU A 17 -13.13 -14.29 -8.24
CA GLU A 17 -13.48 -15.64 -8.70
C GLU A 17 -12.85 -16.01 -10.05
N ARG A 18 -12.35 -15.04 -10.81
CA ARG A 18 -11.67 -15.26 -12.09
C ARG A 18 -10.26 -14.70 -12.03
N ARG A 19 -9.33 -15.60 -11.88
CA ARG A 19 -7.92 -15.25 -11.78
C ARG A 19 -7.28 -15.28 -13.14
N ARG A 20 -7.34 -14.15 -13.80
CA ARG A 20 -6.40 -13.88 -14.89
C ARG A 20 -5.00 -13.73 -14.28
N PRO A 21 -3.94 -14.19 -14.98
CA PRO A 21 -2.58 -13.84 -14.63
C PRO A 21 -2.41 -12.33 -14.45
N ILE A 22 -1.52 -11.90 -13.55
CA ILE A 22 -1.26 -10.48 -13.34
C ILE A 22 -0.74 -9.81 -14.61
N GLU A 23 -0.01 -10.56 -15.40
CA GLU A 23 0.55 -10.18 -16.68
C GLU A 23 -0.54 -9.69 -17.67
N ASP A 24 -1.67 -10.41 -17.72
CA ASP A 24 -2.81 -10.03 -18.58
C ASP A 24 -3.44 -8.69 -18.15
N HIS A 25 -3.49 -8.44 -16.83
CA HIS A 25 -4.01 -7.17 -16.29
C HIS A 25 -3.08 -6.00 -16.61
N ILE A 26 -1.77 -6.21 -16.51
CA ILE A 26 -0.76 -5.21 -16.85
C ILE A 26 -0.84 -4.87 -18.33
N GLU A 27 -0.87 -5.89 -19.19
CA GLU A 27 -0.97 -5.72 -20.63
C GLU A 27 -2.25 -4.98 -21.04
N GLU A 28 -3.38 -5.33 -20.43
CA GLU A 28 -4.66 -4.65 -20.69
C GLU A 28 -4.62 -3.18 -20.26
N ALA A 29 -4.06 -2.88 -19.09
CA ALA A 29 -3.87 -1.52 -18.62
C ALA A 29 -3.01 -0.70 -19.62
N HIS A 30 -1.87 -1.25 -20.02
CA HIS A 30 -0.95 -0.58 -20.95
C HIS A 30 -1.58 -0.38 -22.35
N ARG A 31 -2.33 -1.36 -22.86
CA ARG A 31 -3.08 -1.19 -24.13
C ARG A 31 -4.06 -0.02 -24.09
N ASN A 32 -4.58 0.31 -22.91
CA ASN A 32 -5.47 1.44 -22.70
C ASN A 32 -4.75 2.72 -22.24
N GLY A 33 -3.41 2.78 -22.32
CA GLY A 33 -2.62 3.92 -21.88
C GLY A 33 -2.60 4.16 -20.38
N ILE A 34 -2.94 3.14 -19.58
CA ILE A 34 -3.04 3.21 -18.12
C ILE A 34 -1.80 2.58 -17.49
N ARG A 35 -1.13 3.29 -16.60
CA ARG A 35 -0.01 2.75 -15.83
C ARG A 35 -0.53 1.78 -14.78
N PHE A 36 0.23 0.70 -14.54
CA PHE A 36 -0.10 -0.33 -13.56
C PHE A 36 0.83 -0.26 -12.35
N GLU A 37 0.29 0.10 -11.21
CA GLU A 37 1.02 0.16 -9.95
C GLU A 37 0.62 -1.00 -9.03
N TYR A 38 1.60 -1.75 -8.54
CA TYR A 38 1.37 -2.91 -7.71
C TYR A 38 1.35 -2.54 -6.22
N LEU A 39 0.34 -3.01 -5.50
CA LEU A 39 0.20 -2.71 -4.07
C LEU A 39 0.99 -3.71 -3.22
N TRP A 40 2.12 -3.26 -2.69
CA TRP A 40 2.92 -3.93 -1.66
C TRP A 40 2.83 -3.18 -0.34
N ASN A 41 1.60 -2.89 0.08
CA ASN A 41 1.33 -1.97 1.17
C ASN A 41 0.85 -2.64 2.45
N ALA A 42 1.26 -3.88 2.70
CA ALA A 42 1.15 -4.47 4.03
C ALA A 42 1.94 -3.64 5.05
N SER A 43 1.34 -3.36 6.18
CA SER A 43 1.97 -2.59 7.26
C SER A 43 3.06 -3.38 7.99
N THR A 44 2.95 -4.70 7.99
CA THR A 44 3.89 -5.62 8.64
C THR A 44 4.17 -6.85 7.78
N LEU A 45 5.36 -7.39 7.88
CA LEU A 45 5.74 -8.71 7.36
C LEU A 45 5.71 -9.79 8.45
N GLY A 46 5.03 -9.51 9.57
CA GLY A 46 4.91 -10.45 10.70
C GLY A 46 6.20 -10.59 11.50
N GLY A 47 6.97 -9.52 11.63
CA GLY A 47 8.26 -9.50 12.32
C GLY A 47 9.40 -10.18 11.54
N ARG A 48 9.18 -10.51 10.26
CA ARG A 48 10.17 -11.18 9.39
C ARG A 48 10.86 -10.23 8.43
N GLU A 49 10.82 -8.93 8.68
CA GLU A 49 11.38 -7.89 7.80
C GLU A 49 12.88 -8.09 7.54
N TRP A 50 13.60 -8.62 8.54
CA TRP A 50 15.04 -8.86 8.48
C TRP A 50 15.43 -10.29 8.07
N ASP A 51 14.45 -11.16 7.81
CA ASP A 51 14.69 -12.54 7.36
C ASP A 51 15.31 -12.52 5.95
N PRO A 52 16.55 -13.00 5.78
CA PRO A 52 17.23 -12.99 4.48
C PRO A 52 16.48 -13.79 3.41
N GLN A 53 15.84 -14.89 3.78
CA GLN A 53 15.07 -15.72 2.86
C GLN A 53 13.83 -14.97 2.36
N LEU A 54 13.14 -14.24 3.25
CA LEU A 54 12.00 -13.42 2.87
C LEU A 54 12.42 -12.26 1.95
N GLN A 55 13.58 -11.66 2.22
CA GLN A 55 14.13 -10.58 1.38
C GLN A 55 14.51 -11.09 -0.02
N ASP A 56 15.13 -12.27 -0.11
CA ASP A 56 15.44 -12.88 -1.42
C ASP A 56 14.17 -13.20 -2.20
N GLN A 57 13.18 -13.80 -1.57
CA GLN A 57 11.88 -14.07 -2.20
C GLN A 57 11.17 -12.77 -2.64
N ALA A 58 11.25 -11.70 -1.86
CA ALA A 58 10.71 -10.39 -2.22
C ALA A 58 11.44 -9.79 -3.43
N TYR A 59 12.78 -9.93 -3.48
CA TYR A 59 13.55 -9.53 -4.66
C TYR A 59 13.07 -10.27 -5.92
N GLN A 60 12.95 -11.60 -5.86
CA GLN A 60 12.52 -12.42 -6.99
C GLN A 60 11.10 -12.06 -7.45
N GLU A 61 10.18 -11.86 -6.50
CA GLU A 61 8.81 -11.43 -6.83
C GLU A 61 8.79 -10.05 -7.48
N ALA A 62 9.54 -9.08 -6.95
CA ALA A 62 9.65 -7.74 -7.53
C ALA A 62 10.25 -7.80 -8.95
N ALA A 63 11.34 -8.54 -9.15
CA ALA A 63 11.97 -8.71 -10.45
C ALA A 63 11.00 -9.30 -11.48
N ARG A 64 10.21 -10.30 -11.09
CA ARG A 64 9.18 -10.90 -11.94
C ARG A 64 8.09 -9.89 -12.30
N LEU A 65 7.59 -9.11 -11.34
CA LEU A 65 6.56 -8.10 -11.57
C LEU A 65 7.06 -6.97 -12.47
N ILE A 66 8.28 -6.50 -12.26
CA ILE A 66 8.91 -5.48 -13.11
C ILE A 66 9.09 -6.01 -14.54
N LYS A 67 9.54 -7.26 -14.69
CA LYS A 67 9.65 -7.91 -16.01
C LYS A 67 8.29 -8.05 -16.69
N ALA A 68 7.22 -8.25 -15.93
CA ALA A 68 5.85 -8.29 -16.44
C ALA A 68 5.32 -6.90 -16.84
N GLY A 69 6.03 -5.82 -16.51
CA GLY A 69 5.66 -4.46 -16.91
C GLY A 69 5.04 -3.59 -15.81
N VAL A 70 5.16 -3.97 -14.52
CA VAL A 70 4.71 -3.10 -13.42
C VAL A 70 5.45 -1.76 -13.47
N ASP A 71 4.73 -0.65 -13.50
CA ASP A 71 5.29 0.71 -13.58
C ASP A 71 5.77 1.25 -12.22
N GLY A 72 5.33 0.67 -11.13
CA GLY A 72 5.71 1.09 -9.78
C GLY A 72 5.06 0.28 -8.67
N PHE A 73 5.46 0.56 -7.45
CA PHE A 73 4.91 -0.07 -6.25
C PHE A 73 4.39 0.98 -5.26
N THR A 74 3.24 0.69 -4.66
CA THR A 74 2.79 1.40 -3.46
C THR A 74 3.23 0.60 -2.24
N VAL A 75 4.02 1.21 -1.35
CA VAL A 75 4.71 0.52 -0.26
C VAL A 75 4.42 1.19 1.08
N SER A 76 4.16 0.39 2.11
CA SER A 76 4.02 0.87 3.49
C SER A 76 5.24 0.55 4.34
N ASN A 77 5.84 -0.61 4.15
CA ASN A 77 6.94 -1.07 4.99
C ASN A 77 8.22 -0.28 4.67
N PRO A 78 8.83 0.40 5.67
CA PRO A 78 10.02 1.22 5.45
C PRO A 78 11.20 0.46 4.86
N LEU A 79 11.45 -0.76 5.37
CA LEU A 79 12.56 -1.58 4.87
C LEU A 79 12.37 -1.98 3.42
N LEU A 80 11.13 -2.32 3.01
CA LEU A 80 10.83 -2.63 1.61
C LEU A 80 11.05 -1.42 0.69
N CYS A 81 10.72 -0.19 1.14
CA CYS A 81 11.05 1.02 0.38
C CYS A 81 12.54 1.12 0.11
N LEU A 82 13.37 0.95 1.14
CA LEU A 82 14.83 0.99 1.02
C LEU A 82 15.35 -0.13 0.10
N LYS A 83 14.88 -1.35 0.31
CA LYS A 83 15.30 -2.51 -0.49
C LYS A 83 14.91 -2.39 -1.96
N LEU A 84 13.67 -1.99 -2.26
CA LEU A 84 13.22 -1.83 -3.64
C LEU A 84 14.04 -0.79 -4.40
N LYS A 85 14.35 0.35 -3.79
CA LYS A 85 15.21 1.36 -4.41
C LYS A 85 16.66 0.89 -4.57
N ALA A 86 17.18 0.11 -3.62
CA ALA A 86 18.52 -0.47 -3.73
C ALA A 86 18.59 -1.53 -4.83
N TRP A 87 17.57 -2.39 -4.95
CA TRP A 87 17.52 -3.44 -5.96
C TRP A 87 17.18 -2.93 -7.36
N PHE A 88 16.27 -1.96 -7.44
CA PHE A 88 15.69 -1.44 -8.68
C PHE A 88 15.61 0.10 -8.65
N PRO A 89 16.75 0.81 -8.81
CA PRO A 89 16.78 2.28 -8.64
C PRO A 89 15.80 3.05 -9.53
N GLY A 90 15.49 2.50 -10.72
CA GLY A 90 14.59 3.13 -11.69
C GLY A 90 13.11 2.90 -11.45
N ILE A 91 12.72 2.03 -10.49
CA ILE A 91 11.31 1.74 -10.25
C ILE A 91 10.63 2.89 -9.47
N ALA A 92 9.44 3.25 -9.89
CA ALA A 92 8.66 4.27 -9.19
C ALA A 92 8.07 3.71 -7.88
N LEU A 93 8.23 4.46 -6.78
CA LEU A 93 7.64 4.14 -5.48
C LEU A 93 6.65 5.22 -5.04
N THR A 94 5.51 4.78 -4.54
CA THR A 94 4.50 5.61 -3.89
C THR A 94 4.42 5.21 -2.41
N SER A 95 4.45 6.18 -1.50
CA SER A 95 4.11 5.91 -0.10
C SER A 95 2.64 5.49 0.00
N SER A 96 2.33 4.59 0.90
CA SER A 96 0.94 4.14 1.09
C SER A 96 0.16 5.06 2.03
N VAL A 97 -1.16 5.05 1.91
CA VAL A 97 -2.07 5.62 2.91
C VAL A 97 -1.83 5.04 4.32
N ASN A 98 -1.35 3.80 4.40
CA ASN A 98 -1.02 3.13 5.66
C ASN A 98 0.24 3.70 6.36
N ASN A 99 0.94 4.64 5.74
CA ASN A 99 2.04 5.38 6.37
C ASN A 99 1.55 6.57 7.21
N HIS A 100 0.26 6.87 7.15
CA HIS A 100 -0.37 7.96 7.92
C HIS A 100 0.33 9.30 7.78
N LEU A 101 0.67 9.68 6.54
CA LEU A 101 1.34 10.94 6.23
C LEU A 101 0.32 12.09 6.28
N ASP A 102 0.14 12.69 7.46
CA ASP A 102 -0.88 13.69 7.78
C ASP A 102 -0.32 15.07 8.18
N SER A 103 1.00 15.24 8.11
CA SER A 103 1.66 16.52 8.41
C SER A 103 2.92 16.70 7.57
N VAL A 104 3.35 17.95 7.38
CA VAL A 104 4.59 18.28 6.66
C VAL A 104 5.80 17.62 7.36
N ASP A 105 5.85 17.65 8.69
CA ASP A 105 6.95 17.09 9.45
C ASP A 105 7.06 15.58 9.29
N ARG A 106 5.93 14.86 9.35
CA ARG A 106 5.92 13.42 9.15
C ARG A 106 6.32 13.05 7.72
N ILE A 107 5.87 13.80 6.74
CA ILE A 107 6.26 13.63 5.34
C ILE A 107 7.76 13.91 5.17
N SER A 108 8.28 14.99 5.76
CA SER A 108 9.71 15.32 5.73
C SER A 108 10.57 14.21 6.32
N GLN A 109 10.19 13.67 7.48
CA GLN A 109 10.86 12.53 8.08
C GLN A 109 10.81 11.30 7.18
N TRP A 110 9.63 11.00 6.60
CA TRP A 110 9.50 9.87 5.67
C TRP A 110 10.43 10.02 4.47
N LEU A 111 10.45 11.18 3.82
CA LEU A 111 11.29 11.45 2.66
C LEU A 111 12.79 11.49 2.98
N THR A 112 13.16 11.83 4.21
CA THR A 112 14.57 11.80 4.65
C THR A 112 15.12 10.37 4.65
N TYR A 113 14.31 9.40 5.02
CA TYR A 113 14.76 8.01 5.15
C TYR A 113 14.37 7.14 3.96
N HIS A 114 13.38 7.53 3.17
CA HIS A 114 12.81 6.69 2.12
C HIS A 114 12.66 7.47 0.81
N SER A 115 13.33 6.99 -0.22
CA SER A 115 13.25 7.57 -1.57
C SER A 115 11.96 7.12 -2.26
N VAL A 116 10.86 7.83 -2.01
CA VAL A 116 9.61 7.65 -2.76
C VAL A 116 9.44 8.76 -3.79
N ASP A 117 8.81 8.44 -4.91
CA ASP A 117 8.60 9.39 -6.01
C ASP A 117 7.26 10.11 -5.87
N ARG A 118 6.31 9.55 -5.13
CA ARG A 118 4.96 10.10 -4.92
C ARG A 118 4.53 9.93 -3.47
N ILE A 119 3.82 10.93 -2.95
CA ILE A 119 3.33 10.98 -1.58
C ILE A 119 1.82 10.72 -1.57
N GLN A 120 1.39 9.62 -0.97
CA GLN A 120 -0.01 9.41 -0.66
C GLN A 120 -0.30 9.90 0.75
N LEU A 121 -1.18 10.89 0.87
CA LEU A 121 -1.58 11.43 2.17
C LEU A 121 -2.49 10.44 2.92
N ASP A 122 -2.50 10.58 4.25
CA ASP A 122 -3.49 9.91 5.10
C ASP A 122 -4.91 10.21 4.61
N HIS A 123 -5.79 9.21 4.66
CA HIS A 123 -7.17 9.34 4.19
C HIS A 123 -7.95 10.48 4.90
N ARG A 124 -7.65 10.75 6.19
CA ARG A 124 -8.25 11.86 6.95
C ARG A 124 -7.85 13.23 6.42
N SER A 125 -6.72 13.28 5.73
CA SER A 125 -6.16 14.52 5.15
C SER A 125 -6.69 14.84 3.75
N SER A 126 -7.47 13.96 3.14
CA SER A 126 -7.93 14.09 1.75
C SER A 126 -8.75 15.37 1.47
N ARG A 127 -9.35 15.96 2.50
CA ARG A 127 -10.12 17.22 2.40
C ARG A 127 -9.46 18.38 3.13
N ASN A 128 -8.27 18.20 3.66
CA ASN A 128 -7.50 19.27 4.30
C ASN A 128 -6.70 20.05 3.26
N PHE A 129 -7.38 20.95 2.54
CA PHE A 129 -6.77 21.77 1.49
C PHE A 129 -5.63 22.66 2.00
N SER A 130 -5.65 23.07 3.27
CA SER A 130 -4.55 23.83 3.87
C SER A 130 -3.30 22.97 3.95
N LEU A 131 -3.41 21.73 4.43
CA LEU A 131 -2.29 20.78 4.47
C LEU A 131 -1.80 20.46 3.07
N ILE A 132 -2.70 20.16 2.12
CA ILE A 132 -2.33 19.83 0.75
C ILE A 132 -1.49 20.96 0.13
N ARG A 133 -1.90 22.22 0.30
CA ARG A 133 -1.12 23.38 -0.18
C ARG A 133 0.25 23.49 0.49
N LYS A 134 0.33 23.26 1.81
CA LYS A 134 1.61 23.28 2.54
C LYS A 134 2.54 22.16 2.05
N VAL A 135 2.02 20.96 1.90
CA VAL A 135 2.80 19.81 1.41
C VAL A 135 3.30 20.07 -0.01
N HIS A 136 2.44 20.57 -0.91
CA HIS A 136 2.86 20.91 -2.27
C HIS A 136 3.94 22.00 -2.30
N ALA A 137 3.82 23.02 -1.45
CA ALA A 137 4.84 24.07 -1.34
C ALA A 137 6.17 23.56 -0.78
N SER A 138 6.12 22.62 0.17
CA SER A 138 7.32 22.06 0.80
C SER A 138 8.02 21.01 -0.06
N PHE A 139 7.27 20.29 -0.88
CA PHE A 139 7.76 19.16 -1.69
C PHE A 139 7.27 19.27 -3.15
N PRO A 140 7.64 20.32 -3.89
CA PRO A 140 7.07 20.60 -5.21
C PRO A 140 7.42 19.56 -6.28
N SER A 141 8.48 18.78 -6.08
CA SER A 141 8.90 17.69 -6.97
C SER A 141 8.14 16.38 -6.75
N HIS A 142 7.33 16.27 -5.68
CA HIS A 142 6.62 15.06 -5.33
C HIS A 142 5.12 15.20 -5.64
N PRO A 143 4.57 14.48 -6.61
CA PRO A 143 3.13 14.40 -6.80
C PRO A 143 2.42 13.91 -5.53
N ILE A 144 1.30 14.57 -5.22
CA ILE A 144 0.48 14.23 -4.05
C ILE A 144 -0.72 13.41 -4.51
N ILE A 145 -0.95 12.29 -3.82
CA ILE A 145 -2.10 11.40 -4.04
C ILE A 145 -3.03 11.52 -2.84
N VAL A 146 -4.32 11.65 -3.10
CA VAL A 146 -5.37 11.68 -2.07
C VAL A 146 -6.45 10.65 -2.38
N LEU A 147 -6.99 10.00 -1.35
CA LEU A 147 -8.18 9.14 -1.49
C LEU A 147 -9.44 10.00 -1.36
N VAL A 148 -10.29 9.96 -2.38
CA VAL A 148 -11.51 10.80 -2.41
C VAL A 148 -12.76 10.06 -1.96
N ASN A 149 -12.74 8.73 -1.96
CA ASN A 149 -13.90 7.86 -1.66
C ASN A 149 -13.61 6.86 -0.53
N GLU A 150 -12.86 7.30 0.50
CA GLU A 150 -12.55 6.47 1.65
C GLU A 150 -13.83 6.09 2.43
N ALA A 151 -13.96 4.81 2.72
CA ALA A 151 -15.10 4.24 3.44
C ALA A 151 -14.86 4.03 4.93
N CYS A 152 -13.61 4.16 5.39
CA CYS A 152 -13.27 4.00 6.80
C CYS A 152 -13.86 5.11 7.66
N LEU A 153 -14.19 4.79 8.90
CA LEU A 153 -14.59 5.79 9.88
C LEU A 153 -13.39 6.71 10.19
N PRO A 154 -13.58 8.03 10.22
CA PRO A 154 -12.56 8.94 10.72
C PRO A 154 -12.15 8.55 12.14
N ASP A 155 -10.85 8.60 12.41
CA ASP A 155 -10.26 8.34 13.75
C ASP A 155 -10.66 7.00 14.36
N CYS A 156 -10.82 5.96 13.54
CA CYS A 156 -11.17 4.62 14.00
C CYS A 156 -10.07 4.04 14.90
N VAL A 157 -10.40 3.80 16.15
CA VAL A 157 -9.46 3.22 17.15
C VAL A 157 -9.00 1.81 16.80
N LEU A 158 -9.70 1.12 15.90
CA LEU A 158 -9.38 -0.24 15.45
C LEU A 158 -8.48 -0.22 14.21
N GLN A 159 -8.20 0.95 13.63
CA GLN A 159 -7.48 1.04 12.36
C GLN A 159 -6.11 0.33 12.38
N PRO A 160 -5.24 0.48 13.39
CA PRO A 160 -3.96 -0.22 13.43
C PRO A 160 -4.11 -1.74 13.42
N TYR A 161 -5.04 -2.25 14.23
CA TYR A 161 -5.32 -3.70 14.30
C TYR A 161 -5.90 -4.24 13.00
N HIS A 162 -6.79 -3.47 12.38
CA HIS A 162 -7.37 -3.84 11.09
C HIS A 162 -6.30 -3.85 9.98
N GLN A 163 -5.41 -2.87 9.95
CA GLN A 163 -4.31 -2.84 8.97
C GLN A 163 -3.37 -4.04 9.14
N GLU A 164 -2.99 -4.37 10.38
CA GLU A 164 -2.17 -5.54 10.67
C GLU A 164 -2.89 -6.82 10.28
N HIS A 165 -4.17 -6.94 10.63
CA HIS A 165 -4.99 -8.09 10.26
C HIS A 165 -5.07 -8.25 8.72
N CYS A 166 -5.34 -7.18 7.98
CA CYS A 166 -5.37 -7.19 6.53
C CYS A 166 -4.01 -7.61 5.93
N ALA A 167 -2.90 -7.10 6.51
CA ALA A 167 -1.55 -7.46 6.08
C ALA A 167 -1.31 -8.97 6.24
N ASN A 168 -1.67 -9.55 7.37
CA ASN A 168 -1.53 -10.97 7.64
C ASN A 168 -2.46 -11.82 6.77
N ALA A 169 -3.74 -11.46 6.68
CA ALA A 169 -4.73 -12.18 5.87
C ALA A 169 -4.34 -12.20 4.38
N SER A 170 -3.83 -11.11 3.85
CA SER A 170 -3.40 -11.04 2.45
C SER A 170 -2.19 -11.92 2.12
N ARG A 171 -1.37 -12.27 3.12
CA ARG A 171 -0.22 -13.18 2.97
C ARG A 171 -0.57 -14.64 3.22
N HIS A 172 -1.39 -14.91 4.22
CA HIS A 172 -1.66 -16.27 4.72
C HIS A 172 -3.01 -16.83 4.25
N GLY A 173 -3.91 -15.98 3.76
CA GLY A 173 -5.19 -16.40 3.21
C GLY A 173 -6.30 -16.57 4.23
N ALA A 174 -7.30 -17.39 3.86
CA ALA A 174 -8.58 -17.51 4.57
C ALA A 174 -8.47 -17.94 6.04
N ASP A 175 -7.38 -18.60 6.44
CA ASP A 175 -7.16 -19.00 7.84
C ASP A 175 -6.95 -17.80 8.76
N TYR A 176 -6.62 -16.63 8.18
CA TYR A 176 -6.49 -15.35 8.87
C TYR A 176 -7.61 -14.37 8.54
N ASP A 177 -8.61 -14.84 7.79
CA ASP A 177 -9.75 -14.02 7.44
C ASP A 177 -10.67 -13.89 8.66
N ALA A 178 -10.41 -12.89 9.51
CA ALA A 178 -11.43 -12.36 10.42
C ALA A 178 -12.31 -11.43 9.57
N PRO A 179 -13.29 -12.00 8.88
CA PRO A 179 -13.79 -11.38 7.65
C PRO A 179 -14.49 -10.07 7.90
N ASP A 180 -14.93 -9.81 9.08
CA ASP A 180 -15.96 -8.81 9.23
C ASP A 180 -15.85 -7.94 10.46
N LEU A 181 -14.73 -7.99 11.20
CA LEU A 181 -14.62 -7.17 12.40
C LEU A 181 -14.88 -5.69 12.06
N CYS A 182 -14.26 -5.18 11.01
CA CYS A 182 -14.48 -3.82 10.57
C CYS A 182 -15.90 -3.64 10.01
N ARG A 183 -16.40 -4.56 9.19
CA ARG A 183 -17.76 -4.49 8.65
C ARG A 183 -18.80 -4.59 9.75
N ILE A 184 -18.67 -5.53 10.68
CA ILE A 184 -19.60 -5.70 11.80
C ILE A 184 -19.57 -4.46 12.69
N LEU A 185 -18.40 -4.00 13.12
CA LEU A 185 -18.29 -2.87 14.04
C LEU A 185 -18.68 -1.54 13.36
N CYS A 186 -18.24 -1.29 12.12
CA CYS A 186 -18.61 -0.07 11.40
C CYS A 186 -20.09 -0.07 11.05
N THR A 187 -20.66 -1.20 10.65
CA THR A 187 -22.09 -1.28 10.34
C THR A 187 -22.93 -1.13 11.61
N SER A 188 -22.54 -1.79 12.71
CA SER A 188 -23.22 -1.66 14.00
C SER A 188 -23.15 -0.24 14.56
N ALA A 189 -22.04 0.47 14.36
CA ALA A 189 -21.90 1.86 14.78
C ALA A 189 -22.74 2.84 13.94
N LYS A 190 -22.98 2.52 12.67
CA LYS A 190 -23.84 3.34 11.78
C LYS A 190 -25.34 3.09 12.00
N LEU A 191 -25.70 2.00 12.65
CA LEU A 191 -27.11 1.64 12.94
C LEU A 191 -27.59 2.16 14.31
N LYS A 192 -26.73 2.79 15.09
CA LYS A 192 -27.04 3.49 16.33
C LYS A 192 -27.04 4.99 16.11
#